data_d7a05ade22b944a6e131bcd5c3a0ecda
#
_entry.id   d7a05ade22b944a6e131bcd5c3a0ecda
#
_cell.length_a   1.000
_cell.length_b   1.000
_cell.length_c   1.000
_cell.angle_alpha   90.00
_cell.angle_beta   90.00
_cell.angle_gamma   90.00
#
_symmetry.space_group_name_H-M   'P 1'
#
loop_
_entity.id
_entity.type
_entity.pdbx_description
1 polymer ?
#
loop_
_entity_poly.entity_id
_entity_poly.type
_entity_poly.pdbx_seq_one_letter_code
_entity_poly.pdbx_strand_id
1 'polypeptide(L)'
;ILTGLMGVSLASGAARRTGLIVAGSVLAGLAATAVIQGWLDVVEGDWAANAAALSLTVLAIAAVVAGFEALLGKAGAVVAALIMVLIGNPFSGVGSAPELLPQPVGGIGQLLPPGAGGNLLRSTGFFDGAAAGEHALVLAIWAAAGLLALAVAAARGTRLGTAPAGSPA
;
A
#
# COMPACT_ATOMS: atom_id res chain seq x y z
N ILE A 1 33.83 6.31 -12.72
CA ILE A 1 33.55 4.90 -12.46
C ILE A 1 32.87 4.74 -11.09
N LEU A 2 33.36 5.33 -10.00
CA LEU A 2 32.72 5.23 -8.67
C LEU A 2 31.27 5.82 -8.64
N THR A 3 31.03 6.95 -9.29
CA THR A 3 29.70 7.57 -9.35
C THR A 3 28.69 6.73 -10.12
N GLY A 4 29.13 6.04 -11.18
CA GLY A 4 28.28 5.10 -11.91
C GLY A 4 27.91 3.87 -11.09
N LEU A 5 28.88 3.29 -10.34
CA LEU A 5 28.64 2.15 -9.44
C LEU A 5 27.68 2.49 -8.29
N MET A 6 27.80 3.68 -7.68
CA MET A 6 26.86 4.14 -6.66
C MET A 6 25.44 4.33 -7.21
N GLY A 7 25.31 4.91 -8.41
CA GLY A 7 24.01 5.08 -9.05
C GLY A 7 23.29 3.74 -9.34
N VAL A 8 24.04 2.76 -9.87
CA VAL A 8 23.52 1.40 -10.11
C VAL A 8 23.15 0.70 -8.79
N SER A 9 23.97 0.86 -7.74
CA SER A 9 23.70 0.26 -6.43
C SER A 9 22.43 0.83 -5.77
N LEU A 10 22.21 2.14 -5.84
CA LEU A 10 21.00 2.79 -5.30
C LEU A 10 19.74 2.41 -6.10
N ALA A 11 19.85 2.35 -7.43
CA ALA A 11 18.74 1.91 -8.28
C ALA A 11 18.39 0.44 -8.05
N SER A 12 19.38 -0.44 -7.91
CA SER A 12 19.17 -1.85 -7.58
C SER A 12 18.58 -2.02 -6.17
N GLY A 13 18.95 -1.18 -5.23
CA GLY A 13 18.38 -1.15 -3.88
C GLY A 13 16.90 -0.77 -3.88
N ALA A 14 16.51 0.24 -4.67
CA ALA A 14 15.12 0.66 -4.80
C ALA A 14 14.27 -0.41 -5.49
N ALA A 15 14.75 -0.98 -6.60
CA ALA A 15 14.04 -2.05 -7.30
C ALA A 15 13.85 -3.28 -6.42
N ARG A 16 14.90 -3.68 -5.67
CA ARG A 16 14.82 -4.78 -4.71
C ARG A 16 13.80 -4.49 -3.60
N ARG A 17 13.79 -3.26 -3.05
CA ARG A 17 12.83 -2.85 -2.03
C ARG A 17 11.39 -2.90 -2.55
N THR A 18 11.13 -2.38 -3.75
CA THR A 18 9.83 -2.48 -4.41
C THR A 18 9.41 -3.94 -4.62
N GLY A 19 10.30 -4.77 -5.13
CA GLY A 19 10.06 -6.20 -5.32
C GLY A 19 9.69 -6.92 -4.02
N LEU A 20 10.39 -6.61 -2.92
CA LEU A 20 10.09 -7.18 -1.60
C LEU A 20 8.73 -6.72 -1.06
N ILE A 21 8.35 -5.45 -1.27
CA ILE A 21 7.04 -4.94 -0.87
C ILE A 21 5.94 -5.66 -1.66
N VAL A 22 6.07 -5.77 -2.97
CA VAL A 22 5.08 -6.44 -3.82
C VAL A 22 4.97 -7.93 -3.44
N ALA A 23 6.09 -8.64 -3.39
CA ALA A 23 6.10 -10.06 -3.06
C ALA A 23 5.55 -10.32 -1.65
N GLY A 24 5.96 -9.52 -0.66
CA GLY A 24 5.44 -9.61 0.71
C GLY A 24 3.96 -9.35 0.80
N SER A 25 3.44 -8.38 0.03
CA SER A 25 2.00 -8.07 -0.02
C SER A 25 1.20 -9.21 -0.63
N VAL A 26 1.70 -9.82 -1.71
CA VAL A 26 1.06 -10.99 -2.33
C VAL A 26 1.04 -12.16 -1.37
N LEU A 27 2.17 -12.47 -0.75
CA LEU A 27 2.26 -13.57 0.23
C LEU A 27 1.33 -13.34 1.43
N ALA A 28 1.26 -12.11 1.94
CA ALA A 28 0.36 -11.77 3.04
C ALA A 28 -1.11 -11.92 2.65
N GLY A 29 -1.51 -11.48 1.45
CA GLY A 29 -2.86 -11.66 0.92
C GLY A 29 -3.23 -13.12 0.75
N LEU A 30 -2.35 -13.92 0.15
CA LEU A 30 -2.55 -15.37 0.00
C LEU A 30 -2.67 -16.06 1.35
N ALA A 31 -1.78 -15.77 2.30
CA ALA A 31 -1.82 -16.35 3.63
C ALA A 31 -3.09 -15.94 4.40
N ALA A 32 -3.48 -14.68 4.32
CA ALA A 32 -4.71 -14.20 4.96
C ALA A 32 -5.94 -14.90 4.39
N THR A 33 -6.05 -15.02 3.06
CA THR A 33 -7.17 -15.73 2.41
C THR A 33 -7.19 -17.20 2.79
N ALA A 34 -6.03 -17.86 2.81
CA ALA A 34 -5.94 -19.26 3.23
C ALA A 34 -6.46 -19.45 4.67
N VAL A 35 -6.21 -18.48 5.56
CA VAL A 35 -6.71 -18.53 6.94
C VAL A 35 -8.21 -18.21 7.00
N ILE A 36 -8.65 -17.06 6.45
CA ILE A 36 -10.03 -16.58 6.67
C ILE A 36 -11.05 -17.35 5.84
N GLN A 37 -10.70 -17.79 4.65
CA GLN A 37 -11.58 -18.55 3.77
C GLN A 37 -11.30 -20.07 3.84
N GLY A 38 -10.02 -20.47 3.86
CA GLY A 38 -9.67 -21.89 3.83
C GLY A 38 -9.73 -22.59 5.19
N TRP A 39 -9.43 -21.91 6.28
CA TRP A 39 -9.43 -22.52 7.64
C TRP A 39 -10.63 -22.10 8.46
N LEU A 40 -10.94 -20.79 8.53
CA LEU A 40 -12.01 -20.26 9.38
C LEU A 40 -13.38 -20.30 8.70
N ASP A 41 -13.43 -20.41 7.38
CA ASP A 41 -14.66 -20.43 6.55
C ASP A 41 -15.59 -19.25 6.84
N VAL A 42 -14.99 -18.05 7.05
CA VAL A 42 -15.74 -16.82 7.40
C VAL A 42 -15.94 -15.88 6.21
N VAL A 43 -15.31 -16.16 5.08
CA VAL A 43 -15.46 -15.42 3.82
C VAL A 43 -15.75 -16.42 2.71
N GLU A 44 -16.76 -16.12 1.91
CA GLU A 44 -17.18 -16.92 0.75
C GLU A 44 -16.60 -16.37 -0.55
N GLY A 45 -17.17 -16.77 -1.69
CA GLY A 45 -16.83 -16.25 -3.01
C GLY A 45 -15.56 -16.84 -3.63
N ASP A 46 -15.07 -16.19 -4.67
CA ASP A 46 -13.89 -16.67 -5.41
C ASP A 46 -12.60 -16.45 -4.61
N TRP A 47 -11.87 -17.54 -4.36
CA TRP A 47 -10.65 -17.53 -3.57
C TRP A 47 -9.56 -16.62 -4.16
N ALA A 48 -9.41 -16.64 -5.50
CA ALA A 48 -8.39 -15.83 -6.16
C ALA A 48 -8.74 -14.33 -6.10
N ALA A 49 -10.02 -14.00 -6.24
CA ALA A 49 -10.49 -12.62 -6.09
C ALA A 49 -10.26 -12.09 -4.67
N ASN A 50 -10.57 -12.90 -3.65
CA ASN A 50 -10.33 -12.54 -2.24
C ASN A 50 -8.83 -12.39 -1.95
N ALA A 51 -7.99 -13.28 -2.47
CA ALA A 51 -6.55 -13.20 -2.33
C ALA A 51 -5.98 -11.95 -3.03
N ALA A 52 -6.48 -11.61 -4.21
CA ALA A 52 -6.10 -10.39 -4.92
C ALA A 52 -6.55 -9.13 -4.16
N ALA A 53 -7.76 -9.11 -3.62
CA ALA A 53 -8.28 -7.99 -2.81
C ALA A 53 -7.42 -7.72 -1.58
N LEU A 54 -7.08 -8.77 -0.83
CA LEU A 54 -6.21 -8.65 0.35
C LEU A 54 -4.78 -8.28 -0.02
N SER A 55 -4.23 -8.86 -1.08
CA SER A 55 -2.89 -8.52 -1.58
C SER A 55 -2.79 -7.05 -1.99
N LEU A 56 -3.79 -6.55 -2.71
CA LEU A 56 -3.84 -5.15 -3.14
C LEU A 56 -4.00 -4.21 -1.95
N THR A 57 -4.79 -4.58 -0.95
CA THR A 57 -4.96 -3.80 0.29
C THR A 57 -3.64 -3.68 1.05
N VAL A 58 -2.95 -4.81 1.25
CA VAL A 58 -1.64 -4.82 1.91
C VAL A 58 -0.62 -4.01 1.11
N LEU A 59 -0.61 -4.16 -0.23
CA LEU A 59 0.27 -3.41 -1.11
C LEU A 59 0.05 -1.90 -1.00
N ALA A 60 -1.20 -1.44 -1.01
CA ALA A 60 -1.54 -0.02 -0.90
C ALA A 60 -1.00 0.57 0.40
N ILE A 61 -1.23 -0.10 1.54
CA ILE A 61 -0.75 0.36 2.85
C ILE A 61 0.78 0.32 2.92
N ALA A 62 1.40 -0.80 2.55
CA ALA A 62 2.84 -0.98 2.63
C ALA A 62 3.61 -0.01 1.71
N ALA A 63 3.11 0.21 0.49
CA ALA A 63 3.72 1.14 -0.46
C ALA A 63 3.68 2.59 0.05
N VAL A 64 2.56 3.02 0.64
CA VAL A 64 2.43 4.36 1.23
C VAL A 64 3.38 4.55 2.39
N VAL A 65 3.42 3.62 3.34
CA VAL A 65 4.32 3.69 4.49
C VAL A 65 5.78 3.74 4.04
N ALA A 66 6.16 2.87 3.10
CA ALA A 66 7.51 2.83 2.56
C ALA A 66 7.86 4.07 1.72
N GLY A 67 6.91 4.63 0.99
CA GLY A 67 7.07 5.86 0.22
C GLY A 67 7.30 7.08 1.11
N PHE A 68 6.50 7.23 2.16
CA PHE A 68 6.68 8.28 3.17
C PHE A 68 8.01 8.15 3.91
N GLU A 69 8.40 6.92 4.27
CA GLU A 69 9.72 6.67 4.86
C GLU A 69 10.85 7.08 3.91
N ALA A 70 10.74 6.76 2.64
CA ALA A 70 11.77 7.09 1.66
C ALA A 70 11.91 8.59 1.42
N LEU A 71 10.82 9.37 1.51
CA LEU A 71 10.83 10.82 1.30
C LEU A 71 11.17 11.61 2.56
N LEU A 72 10.68 11.17 3.73
CA LEU A 72 10.70 11.93 5.00
C LEU A 72 11.47 11.20 6.12
N GLY A 73 12.07 10.04 5.82
CA GLY A 73 12.74 9.23 6.82
C GLY A 73 11.77 8.51 7.76
N LYS A 74 12.29 8.02 8.89
CA LYS A 74 11.51 7.25 9.88
C LYS A 74 10.27 7.98 10.39
N ALA A 75 10.32 9.29 10.53
CA ALA A 75 9.16 10.11 10.93
C ALA A 75 8.02 9.99 9.91
N GLY A 76 8.33 9.97 8.61
CA GLY A 76 7.36 9.77 7.55
C GLY A 76 6.64 8.42 7.65
N ALA A 77 7.37 7.33 7.93
CA ALA A 77 6.76 6.02 8.15
C ALA A 77 5.80 6.03 9.34
N VAL A 78 6.19 6.65 10.45
CA VAL A 78 5.33 6.77 11.64
C VAL A 78 4.07 7.56 11.34
N VAL A 79 4.18 8.70 10.67
CA VAL A 79 3.02 9.53 10.30
C VAL A 79 2.07 8.76 9.38
N ALA A 80 2.59 8.10 8.35
CA ALA A 80 1.77 7.29 7.45
C ALA A 80 1.06 6.14 8.19
N ALA A 81 1.78 5.42 9.06
CA ALA A 81 1.21 4.35 9.87
C ALA A 81 0.11 4.87 10.83
N LEU A 82 0.33 6.01 11.48
CA LEU A 82 -0.66 6.61 12.36
C LEU A 82 -1.92 7.02 11.57
N ILE A 83 -1.79 7.61 10.39
CA ILE A 83 -2.93 7.95 9.53
C ILE A 83 -3.72 6.67 9.20
N MET A 84 -3.05 5.59 8.79
CA MET A 84 -3.72 4.34 8.44
C MET A 84 -4.41 3.68 9.62
N VAL A 85 -3.78 3.70 10.81
CA VAL A 85 -4.32 3.04 12.01
C VAL A 85 -5.35 3.90 12.73
N LEU A 86 -5.06 5.18 12.99
CA LEU A 86 -5.90 6.04 13.81
C LEU A 86 -7.06 6.68 13.05
N ILE A 87 -6.90 6.88 11.75
CA ILE A 87 -7.94 7.46 10.89
C ILE A 87 -8.52 6.37 9.99
N GLY A 88 -7.68 5.64 9.29
CA GLY A 88 -8.11 4.64 8.33
C GLY A 88 -8.97 3.54 8.94
N ASN A 89 -8.57 2.95 10.06
CA ASN A 89 -9.32 1.85 10.67
C ASN A 89 -10.67 2.29 11.27
N PRO A 90 -10.77 3.31 12.14
CA PRO A 90 -12.05 3.72 12.71
C PRO A 90 -13.05 4.20 11.64
N PHE A 91 -12.57 4.86 10.60
CA PHE A 91 -13.42 5.42 9.54
C PHE A 91 -13.67 4.44 8.38
N SER A 92 -13.04 3.27 8.41
CA SER A 92 -13.23 2.24 7.39
C SER A 92 -14.65 1.66 7.34
N GLY A 93 -15.36 1.65 8.47
CA GLY A 93 -16.63 0.94 8.59
C GLY A 93 -16.50 -0.59 8.48
N VAL A 94 -15.29 -1.15 8.58
CA VAL A 94 -15.07 -2.61 8.44
C VAL A 94 -15.76 -3.39 9.57
N GLY A 95 -15.75 -2.86 10.80
CA GLY A 95 -16.42 -3.46 11.95
C GLY A 95 -17.93 -3.16 12.05
N SER A 96 -18.45 -2.31 11.17
CA SER A 96 -19.87 -1.93 11.09
C SER A 96 -20.26 -1.80 9.63
N ALA A 97 -21.10 -0.84 9.28
CA ALA A 97 -21.32 -0.44 7.89
C ALA A 97 -20.88 1.04 7.72
N PRO A 98 -20.25 1.41 6.60
CA PRO A 98 -19.83 2.81 6.36
C PRO A 98 -20.99 3.81 6.46
N GLU A 99 -22.20 3.36 6.15
CA GLU A 99 -23.44 4.14 6.20
C GLU A 99 -23.85 4.51 7.64
N LEU A 100 -23.38 3.75 8.64
CA LEU A 100 -23.63 4.01 10.06
C LEU A 100 -22.69 5.08 10.63
N LEU A 101 -21.65 5.46 9.89
CA LEU A 101 -20.74 6.51 10.31
C LEU A 101 -21.33 7.89 9.96
N PRO A 102 -21.13 8.92 10.82
CA PRO A 102 -21.53 10.27 10.52
C PRO A 102 -20.95 10.77 9.19
N GLN A 103 -21.77 11.44 8.37
CA GLN A 103 -21.29 12.07 7.15
C GLN A 103 -20.55 13.40 7.48
N PRO A 104 -19.44 13.73 6.78
CA PRO A 104 -18.83 13.03 5.64
C PRO A 104 -17.79 11.95 6.02
N VAL A 105 -17.67 11.60 7.28
CA VAL A 105 -16.60 10.73 7.82
C VAL A 105 -16.63 9.33 7.20
N GLY A 106 -17.84 8.75 7.07
CA GLY A 106 -18.01 7.46 6.42
C GLY A 106 -17.50 7.45 4.97
N GLY A 107 -17.81 8.50 4.20
CA GLY A 107 -17.34 8.65 2.82
C GLY A 107 -15.81 8.80 2.72
N ILE A 108 -15.23 9.63 3.58
CA ILE A 108 -13.75 9.81 3.63
C ILE A 108 -13.05 8.50 3.95
N GLY A 109 -13.58 7.72 4.88
CA GLY A 109 -13.02 6.43 5.26
C GLY A 109 -12.91 5.45 4.09
N GLN A 110 -13.84 5.52 3.12
CA GLN A 110 -13.83 4.67 1.93
C GLN A 110 -12.76 5.06 0.91
N LEU A 111 -12.23 6.27 0.97
CA LEU A 111 -11.11 6.74 0.15
C LEU A 111 -9.75 6.36 0.74
N LEU A 112 -9.72 5.79 1.94
CA LEU A 112 -8.50 5.31 2.59
C LEU A 112 -8.33 3.79 2.37
N PRO A 113 -7.08 3.29 2.29
CA PRO A 113 -6.82 1.88 2.04
C PRO A 113 -7.54 0.89 2.96
N PRO A 114 -7.66 1.12 4.30
CA PRO A 114 -8.40 0.21 5.16
C PRO A 114 -9.89 0.09 4.80
N GLY A 115 -10.56 1.22 4.49
CA GLY A 115 -11.97 1.21 4.10
C GLY A 115 -12.21 0.62 2.72
N ALA A 116 -11.44 1.06 1.73
CA ALA A 116 -11.52 0.50 0.38
C ALA A 116 -11.21 -1.01 0.37
N GLY A 117 -10.20 -1.44 1.15
CA GLY A 117 -9.81 -2.84 1.27
C GLY A 117 -10.90 -3.71 1.91
N GLY A 118 -11.52 -3.22 2.98
CA GLY A 118 -12.62 -3.92 3.64
C GLY A 118 -13.84 -4.07 2.73
N ASN A 119 -14.19 -3.04 1.97
CA ASN A 119 -15.30 -3.10 1.03
C ASN A 119 -14.96 -3.93 -0.22
N LEU A 120 -13.71 -3.89 -0.70
CA LEU A 120 -13.29 -4.77 -1.79
C LEU A 120 -13.42 -6.24 -1.38
N LEU A 121 -12.94 -6.62 -0.20
CA LEU A 121 -13.09 -8.00 0.29
C LEU A 121 -14.57 -8.37 0.52
N ARG A 122 -15.38 -7.44 1.03
CA ARG A 122 -16.82 -7.67 1.18
C ARG A 122 -17.49 -7.90 -0.18
N SER A 123 -17.13 -7.10 -1.18
CA SER A 123 -17.62 -7.22 -2.56
C SER A 123 -17.27 -8.58 -3.16
N THR A 124 -16.00 -9.00 -3.10
CA THR A 124 -15.54 -10.26 -3.70
C THR A 124 -15.98 -11.50 -2.90
N GLY A 125 -16.11 -11.36 -1.58
CA GLY A 125 -16.46 -12.48 -0.70
C GLY A 125 -17.95 -12.74 -0.56
N PHE A 126 -18.82 -11.74 -0.77
CA PHE A 126 -20.25 -11.88 -0.46
C PHE A 126 -21.20 -11.30 -1.52
N PHE A 127 -20.69 -10.59 -2.52
CA PHE A 127 -21.51 -9.90 -3.51
C PHE A 127 -21.02 -10.10 -4.95
N ASP A 128 -20.40 -11.23 -5.25
CA ASP A 128 -19.92 -11.62 -6.59
C ASP A 128 -19.09 -10.52 -7.30
N GLY A 129 -18.36 -9.71 -6.54
CA GLY A 129 -17.56 -8.62 -7.08
C GLY A 129 -18.34 -7.35 -7.42
N ALA A 130 -19.59 -7.19 -6.96
CA ALA A 130 -20.34 -5.96 -7.16
C ALA A 130 -19.60 -4.73 -6.61
N ALA A 131 -19.44 -3.69 -7.44
CA ALA A 131 -18.67 -2.47 -7.14
C ALA A 131 -17.17 -2.69 -6.82
N ALA A 132 -16.60 -3.89 -7.03
CA ALA A 132 -15.19 -4.19 -6.77
C ALA A 132 -14.25 -3.21 -7.48
N GLY A 133 -14.58 -2.77 -8.70
CA GLY A 133 -13.76 -1.88 -9.50
C GLY A 133 -13.46 -0.53 -8.84
N GLU A 134 -14.42 0.06 -8.18
CA GLU A 134 -14.26 1.35 -7.49
C GLU A 134 -13.27 1.23 -6.33
N HIS A 135 -13.44 0.23 -5.50
CA HIS A 135 -12.57 -0.02 -4.35
C HIS A 135 -11.16 -0.43 -4.76
N ALA A 136 -11.05 -1.28 -5.81
CA ALA A 136 -9.77 -1.67 -6.38
C ALA A 136 -9.03 -0.46 -6.98
N LEU A 137 -9.74 0.47 -7.63
CA LEU A 137 -9.15 1.71 -8.15
C LEU A 137 -8.58 2.58 -7.05
N VAL A 138 -9.30 2.77 -5.94
CA VAL A 138 -8.79 3.52 -4.78
C VAL A 138 -7.50 2.91 -4.27
N LEU A 139 -7.46 1.59 -4.06
CA LEU A 139 -6.26 0.89 -3.61
C LEU A 139 -5.11 0.98 -4.62
N ALA A 140 -5.40 0.85 -5.91
CA ALA A 140 -4.40 0.98 -6.96
C ALA A 140 -3.77 2.39 -7.00
N ILE A 141 -4.58 3.43 -6.81
CA ILE A 141 -4.08 4.82 -6.72
C ILE A 141 -3.13 4.97 -5.51
N TRP A 142 -3.51 4.46 -4.34
CA TRP A 142 -2.65 4.51 -3.17
C TRP A 142 -1.35 3.71 -3.34
N ALA A 143 -1.43 2.51 -3.89
CA ALA A 143 -0.26 1.69 -4.19
C ALA A 143 0.68 2.39 -5.18
N ALA A 144 0.13 2.93 -6.27
CA ALA A 144 0.90 3.67 -7.28
C ALA A 144 1.55 4.92 -6.69
N ALA A 145 0.84 5.70 -5.87
CA ALA A 145 1.39 6.89 -5.21
C ALA A 145 2.55 6.53 -4.27
N GLY A 146 2.42 5.47 -3.47
CA GLY A 146 3.49 5.00 -2.59
C GLY A 146 4.71 4.49 -3.35
N LEU A 147 4.51 3.69 -4.40
CA LEU A 147 5.60 3.19 -5.25
C LEU A 147 6.28 4.32 -6.03
N LEU A 148 5.52 5.31 -6.50
CA LEU A 148 6.07 6.51 -7.14
C LEU A 148 6.93 7.33 -6.17
N ALA A 149 6.48 7.49 -4.93
CA ALA A 149 7.26 8.15 -3.88
C ALA A 149 8.61 7.45 -3.64
N LEU A 150 8.62 6.11 -3.62
CA LEU A 150 9.85 5.32 -3.55
C LEU A 150 10.78 5.59 -4.75
N ALA A 151 10.23 5.59 -5.95
CA ALA A 151 11.00 5.84 -7.17
C ALA A 151 11.59 7.27 -7.19
N VAL A 152 10.81 8.27 -6.78
CA VAL A 152 11.26 9.67 -6.68
C VAL A 152 12.37 9.82 -5.64
N ALA A 153 12.25 9.19 -4.48
CA ALA A 153 13.29 9.23 -3.45
C ALA A 153 14.60 8.59 -3.95
N ALA A 154 14.52 7.47 -4.66
CA ALA A 154 15.68 6.83 -5.28
C ALA A 154 16.36 7.73 -6.32
N ALA A 155 15.58 8.37 -7.19
CA ALA A 155 16.10 9.28 -8.21
C ALA A 155 16.77 10.53 -7.60
N ARG A 156 16.28 11.03 -6.47
CA ARG A 156 16.92 12.13 -5.73
C ARG A 156 18.24 11.70 -5.11
N GLY A 157 18.30 10.52 -4.51
CA GLY A 157 19.52 9.96 -3.94
C GLY A 157 20.64 9.78 -4.97
N THR A 158 20.32 9.34 -6.18
CA THR A 158 21.29 9.20 -7.27
C THR A 158 21.84 10.55 -7.75
N ARG A 159 21.00 11.58 -7.83
CA ARG A 159 21.41 12.93 -8.28
C ARG A 159 22.36 13.60 -7.29
N LEU A 160 22.14 13.44 -5.98
CA LEU A 160 23.02 13.99 -4.94
C LEU A 160 24.40 13.32 -4.93
N GLY A 161 24.47 12.03 -5.26
CA GLY A 161 25.73 11.28 -5.38
C GLY A 161 26.56 11.61 -6.63
N THR A 162 25.99 12.29 -7.65
CA THR A 162 26.65 12.65 -8.90
C THR A 162 27.15 14.09 -8.95
N ALA A 163 26.91 14.92 -7.91
CA ALA A 163 27.47 16.27 -7.84
C ALA A 163 29.01 16.20 -7.81
N PRO A 164 29.74 16.89 -8.71
CA PRO A 164 31.20 16.89 -8.68
C PRO A 164 31.64 17.53 -7.36
N ALA A 165 32.54 16.84 -6.63
CA ALA A 165 33.24 17.42 -5.51
C ALA A 165 33.95 18.68 -6.03
N GLY A 166 33.55 19.85 -5.53
CA GLY A 166 34.13 21.11 -5.95
C GLY A 166 35.64 21.05 -5.86
N SER A 167 36.31 21.40 -6.96
CA SER A 167 37.76 21.56 -6.99
C SER A 167 38.14 22.61 -5.95
N PRO A 168 39.06 22.32 -5.01
CA PRO A 168 39.61 23.37 -4.13
C PRO A 168 40.42 24.33 -5.00
N ALA A 169 40.14 25.61 -4.88
CA ALA A 169 40.93 26.70 -5.43
C ALA A 169 42.20 26.90 -4.64
#